data_b503a4f49947563e26f362d0b8ff4230
#
_entry.id   b503a4f49947563e26f362d0b8ff4230
#
_cell.length_a   1.000
_cell.length_b   1.000
_cell.length_c   1.000
_cell.angle_alpha   90.00
_cell.angle_beta   90.00
_cell.angle_gamma   90.00
#
_symmetry.space_group_name_H-M   'P 1'
#
loop_
_entity.id
_entity.type
_entity.pdbx_description
1 polymer ?
#
loop_
_entity_poly.entity_id
_entity_poly.type
_entity_poly.pdbx_seq_one_letter_code
_entity_poly.pdbx_strand_id
1 'polypeptide(L)'
;MFIDEVVIKVEAGNGGDGCLAFRREKYVAMGGPFGGNGGHGSNIIFKVDEGLHTLIDLRYMKTIKGKKGENGRGKNQNGAAAEDVIIKVPQGTIVTDLGTGFIIADLKEKDDDVVVAYGGRGGRGNTAFKTQSNPAPNFAENGEPGEVKELKVNEIFDITPNDKVLYDAI
;
A
#
# COMPACT_ATOMS: atom_id res chain seq x y z
N MET A 1 8.80 -9.28 -31.51
CA MET A 1 8.20 -9.03 -30.20
C MET A 1 8.64 -7.66 -29.71
N PHE A 2 7.70 -6.88 -29.27
CA PHE A 2 7.96 -5.54 -28.75
C PHE A 2 7.77 -5.56 -27.23
N ILE A 3 8.77 -5.08 -26.50
CA ILE A 3 8.73 -5.03 -25.04
C ILE A 3 8.86 -3.57 -24.62
N ASP A 4 7.89 -3.08 -23.88
CA ASP A 4 7.97 -1.80 -23.23
C ASP A 4 8.37 -2.03 -21.76
N GLU A 5 9.35 -1.28 -21.30
CA GLU A 5 9.93 -1.47 -19.96
C GLU A 5 10.11 -0.14 -19.26
N VAL A 6 9.69 -0.10 -18.01
CA VAL A 6 9.78 1.09 -17.16
C VAL A 6 10.27 0.68 -15.77
N VAL A 7 11.18 1.46 -15.20
CA VAL A 7 11.59 1.30 -13.80
C VAL A 7 10.95 2.42 -13.00
N ILE A 8 10.22 2.05 -11.95
CA ILE A 8 9.54 3.00 -11.08
C ILE A 8 9.82 2.69 -9.62
N LYS A 9 9.68 3.70 -8.77
CA LYS A 9 9.71 3.55 -7.32
C LYS A 9 8.30 3.66 -6.77
N VAL A 10 7.90 2.73 -5.93
CA VAL A 10 6.62 2.78 -5.23
C VAL A 10 6.85 2.91 -3.73
N GLU A 11 6.14 3.84 -3.12
CA GLU A 11 6.20 4.09 -1.69
C GLU A 11 4.76 4.04 -1.15
N ALA A 12 4.41 2.93 -0.53
CA ALA A 12 3.10 2.81 0.10
C ALA A 12 3.00 3.76 1.29
N GLY A 13 1.80 4.12 1.68
CA GLY A 13 1.57 5.05 2.77
C GLY A 13 1.94 4.48 4.13
N ASN A 14 2.47 5.31 5.00
CA ASN A 14 2.72 4.93 6.38
C ASN A 14 1.40 4.84 7.14
N GLY A 15 1.34 3.98 8.16
CA GLY A 15 0.21 3.96 9.06
C GLY A 15 0.17 5.22 9.93
N GLY A 16 -1.03 5.64 10.31
CA GLY A 16 -1.20 6.72 11.28
C GLY A 16 -0.77 6.29 12.66
N ASP A 17 -0.39 7.25 13.50
CA ASP A 17 0.05 6.96 14.86
C ASP A 17 -1.16 6.75 15.79
N GLY A 18 -1.00 5.85 16.74
CA GLY A 18 -1.95 5.72 17.83
C GLY A 18 -1.89 6.94 18.75
N CYS A 19 -3.00 7.28 19.35
CA CYS A 19 -3.11 8.45 20.21
C CYS A 19 -2.84 8.07 21.67
N LEU A 20 -2.09 8.92 22.35
CA LEU A 20 -1.92 8.84 23.80
C LEU A 20 -2.81 9.91 24.42
N ALA A 21 -3.95 9.51 24.96
CA ALA A 21 -4.90 10.41 25.57
C ALA A 21 -5.55 9.78 26.80
N PHE A 22 -5.97 10.62 27.74
CA PHE A 22 -6.66 10.20 28.94
C PHE A 22 -7.97 10.95 29.05
N ARG A 23 -8.95 10.28 29.65
CA ARG A 23 -10.23 10.90 29.93
C ARG A 23 -10.01 12.00 30.99
N ARG A 24 -10.44 13.20 30.69
CA ARG A 24 -10.40 14.33 31.63
C ARG A 24 -11.82 14.80 31.87
N GLU A 25 -12.29 14.52 33.07
CA GLU A 25 -13.59 14.96 33.51
C GLU A 25 -13.45 15.86 34.73
N LYS A 26 -14.41 16.75 34.90
CA LYS A 26 -14.49 17.59 36.07
C LYS A 26 -14.57 16.67 37.30
N TYR A 27 -13.73 16.92 38.33
CA TYR A 27 -13.61 16.14 39.56
C TYR A 27 -12.96 14.74 39.39
N VAL A 28 -12.46 14.39 38.26
CA VAL A 28 -11.68 13.17 38.08
C VAL A 28 -10.23 13.54 37.79
N ALA A 29 -9.33 13.22 38.70
CA ALA A 29 -7.93 13.62 38.60
C ALA A 29 -7.19 12.90 37.46
N MET A 30 -7.48 11.63 37.26
CA MET A 30 -6.96 10.85 36.14
C MET A 30 -8.03 9.88 35.65
N GLY A 31 -8.50 10.10 34.43
CA GLY A 31 -9.40 9.17 33.80
C GLY A 31 -8.65 8.03 33.12
N GLY A 32 -9.38 7.03 32.67
CA GLY A 32 -8.82 5.91 31.92
C GLY A 32 -8.25 6.34 30.56
N PRO A 33 -7.62 5.39 29.85
CA PRO A 33 -7.07 5.68 28.54
C PRO A 33 -8.18 6.03 27.54
N PHE A 34 -7.89 6.97 26.65
CA PHE A 34 -8.90 7.54 25.75
C PHE A 34 -8.35 7.79 24.34
N GLY A 35 -7.22 7.18 24.00
CA GLY A 35 -6.57 7.33 22.70
C GLY A 35 -7.05 6.32 21.68
N GLY A 36 -7.45 6.80 20.50
CA GLY A 36 -7.83 5.97 19.38
C GLY A 36 -6.63 5.46 18.57
N ASN A 37 -6.88 4.50 17.72
CA ASN A 37 -5.87 3.89 16.84
C ASN A 37 -5.63 4.74 15.60
N GLY A 38 -4.41 4.68 15.05
CA GLY A 38 -4.14 5.24 13.73
C GLY A 38 -4.76 4.39 12.62
N GLY A 39 -4.99 5.02 11.48
CA GLY A 39 -5.51 4.35 10.30
C GLY A 39 -4.41 3.71 9.47
N HIS A 40 -4.78 2.76 8.64
CA HIS A 40 -3.88 2.07 7.72
C HIS A 40 -3.43 3.03 6.61
N GLY A 41 -2.15 2.95 6.21
CA GLY A 41 -1.64 3.71 5.08
C GLY A 41 -2.10 3.13 3.74
N SER A 42 -2.02 3.95 2.67
CA SER A 42 -2.41 3.51 1.33
C SER A 42 -1.60 2.32 0.85
N ASN A 43 -2.27 1.32 0.31
CA ASN A 43 -1.62 0.32 -0.53
C ASN A 43 -1.44 0.89 -1.95
N ILE A 44 -0.48 0.38 -2.70
CA ILE A 44 -0.34 0.69 -4.12
C ILE A 44 -0.73 -0.55 -4.89
N ILE A 45 -1.73 -0.40 -5.76
CA ILE A 45 -2.36 -1.50 -6.49
C ILE A 45 -2.20 -1.25 -7.98
N PHE A 46 -1.74 -2.26 -8.72
CA PHE A 46 -1.78 -2.25 -10.18
C PHE A 46 -3.00 -3.04 -10.62
N LYS A 47 -3.80 -2.45 -11.48
CA LYS A 47 -5.01 -3.05 -12.02
C LYS A 47 -4.99 -3.02 -13.54
N VAL A 48 -5.34 -4.13 -14.17
CA VAL A 48 -5.43 -4.22 -15.62
C VAL A 48 -6.57 -3.35 -16.14
N ASP A 49 -6.26 -2.54 -17.14
CA ASP A 49 -7.23 -1.78 -17.91
C ASP A 49 -7.08 -2.16 -19.39
N GLU A 50 -8.09 -2.78 -19.95
CA GLU A 50 -8.08 -3.23 -21.33
C GLU A 50 -7.94 -2.10 -22.35
N GLY A 51 -8.34 -0.89 -21.99
CA GLY A 51 -8.21 0.28 -22.84
C GLY A 51 -6.79 0.81 -22.95
N LEU A 52 -5.87 0.34 -22.09
CA LEU A 52 -4.48 0.76 -22.14
C LEU A 52 -3.63 -0.22 -22.95
N HIS A 53 -2.75 0.34 -23.79
CA HIS A 53 -1.85 -0.42 -24.63
C HIS A 53 -0.38 -0.10 -24.40
N THR A 54 -0.08 0.77 -23.42
CA THR A 54 1.29 1.28 -23.23
C THR A 54 1.54 1.63 -21.77
N LEU A 55 2.80 1.56 -21.37
CA LEU A 55 3.29 1.97 -20.04
C LEU A 55 3.80 3.42 -20.02
N ILE A 56 3.49 4.21 -21.04
CA ILE A 56 3.99 5.59 -21.15
C ILE A 56 3.68 6.42 -19.91
N ASP A 57 2.47 6.29 -19.38
CA ASP A 57 2.08 7.07 -18.18
C ASP A 57 2.97 6.77 -16.98
N LEU A 58 3.38 5.51 -16.81
CA LEU A 58 4.29 5.14 -15.74
C LEU A 58 5.67 5.73 -15.90
N ARG A 59 6.14 5.90 -17.13
CA ARG A 59 7.43 6.56 -17.39
C ARG A 59 7.46 7.97 -16.86
N TYR A 60 6.36 8.68 -16.97
CA TYR A 60 6.26 10.06 -16.49
C TYR A 60 6.08 10.13 -14.99
N MET A 61 5.51 9.12 -14.38
CA MET A 61 5.27 9.11 -12.94
C MET A 61 6.55 8.90 -12.13
N LYS A 62 7.46 8.06 -12.57
CA LYS A 62 8.74 7.70 -11.92
C LYS A 62 8.63 7.23 -10.48
N THR A 63 7.90 7.95 -9.64
CA THR A 63 7.66 7.60 -8.23
C THR A 63 6.18 7.70 -7.94
N ILE A 64 5.64 6.66 -7.33
CA ILE A 64 4.24 6.60 -6.91
C ILE A 64 4.23 6.54 -5.39
N LYS A 65 3.56 7.52 -4.75
CA LYS A 65 3.48 7.63 -3.30
C LYS A 65 2.06 7.45 -2.81
N GLY A 66 1.90 6.60 -1.80
CA GLY A 66 0.65 6.48 -1.07
C GLY A 66 0.54 7.53 0.03
N LYS A 67 -0.68 7.71 0.51
CA LYS A 67 -0.96 8.65 1.61
C LYS A 67 -0.84 7.97 2.95
N LYS A 68 -0.38 8.72 3.95
CA LYS A 68 -0.35 8.27 5.34
C LYS A 68 -1.79 8.09 5.86
N GLY A 69 -2.02 7.06 6.65
CA GLY A 69 -3.26 6.92 7.42
C GLY A 69 -3.39 8.05 8.45
N GLU A 70 -4.60 8.39 8.81
CA GLU A 70 -4.82 9.42 9.81
C GLU A 70 -4.39 8.94 11.19
N ASN A 71 -3.83 9.85 11.98
CA ASN A 71 -3.51 9.56 13.37
C ASN A 71 -4.79 9.37 14.19
N GLY A 72 -4.72 8.52 15.19
CA GLY A 72 -5.78 8.43 16.18
C GLY A 72 -5.91 9.73 16.97
N ARG A 73 -7.06 9.92 17.58
CA ARG A 73 -7.37 11.12 18.36
C ARG A 73 -7.91 10.74 19.73
N GLY A 74 -7.97 11.72 20.60
CA GLY A 74 -8.64 11.56 21.90
C GLY A 74 -10.10 11.16 21.72
N LYS A 75 -10.75 10.79 22.82
CA LYS A 75 -12.13 10.28 22.83
C LYS A 75 -12.29 8.98 22.04
N ASN A 76 -11.25 8.16 22.03
CA ASN A 76 -11.21 6.88 21.33
C ASN A 76 -11.55 7.00 19.83
N GLN A 77 -11.26 8.14 19.24
CA GLN A 77 -11.50 8.36 17.82
C GLN A 77 -10.38 7.74 16.98
N ASN A 78 -10.71 6.72 16.23
CA ASN A 78 -9.74 6.10 15.33
C ASN A 78 -9.49 6.98 14.10
N GLY A 79 -8.25 7.03 13.65
CA GLY A 79 -7.93 7.66 12.39
C GLY A 79 -8.47 6.86 11.22
N ALA A 80 -8.87 7.55 10.16
CA ALA A 80 -9.35 6.90 8.96
C ALA A 80 -8.18 6.25 8.20
N ALA A 81 -8.45 5.09 7.58
CA ALA A 81 -7.51 4.50 6.65
C ALA A 81 -7.41 5.38 5.39
N ALA A 82 -6.21 5.49 4.85
CA ALA A 82 -6.01 6.17 3.59
C ALA A 82 -6.54 5.32 2.43
N GLU A 83 -7.05 5.98 1.40
CA GLU A 83 -7.51 5.27 0.20
C GLU A 83 -6.32 4.66 -0.53
N ASP A 84 -6.54 3.48 -1.11
CA ASP A 84 -5.51 2.82 -1.91
C ASP A 84 -5.25 3.59 -3.21
N VAL A 85 -4.01 3.58 -3.64
CA VAL A 85 -3.62 4.16 -4.92
C VAL A 85 -3.73 3.08 -5.98
N ILE A 86 -4.62 3.27 -6.93
CA ILE A 86 -4.83 2.32 -8.03
C ILE A 86 -4.19 2.88 -9.29
N ILE A 87 -3.24 2.13 -9.84
CA ILE A 87 -2.55 2.47 -11.09
C ILE A 87 -3.00 1.48 -12.15
N LYS A 88 -3.54 2.00 -13.23
CA LYS A 88 -3.99 1.19 -14.35
C LYS A 88 -2.81 0.81 -15.24
N VAL A 89 -2.75 -0.45 -15.61
CA VAL A 89 -1.69 -1.00 -16.46
C VAL A 89 -2.29 -1.84 -17.57
N PRO A 90 -1.59 -2.00 -18.70
CA PRO A 90 -2.06 -2.85 -19.77
C PRO A 90 -2.14 -4.33 -19.37
N GLN A 91 -3.01 -5.08 -20.03
CA GLN A 91 -3.03 -6.54 -19.90
C GLN A 91 -1.70 -7.11 -20.40
N GLY A 92 -1.17 -8.10 -19.71
CA GLY A 92 0.14 -8.67 -20.03
C GLY A 92 1.31 -8.00 -19.33
N THR A 93 1.03 -7.13 -18.36
CA THR A 93 2.07 -6.46 -17.58
C THR A 93 2.70 -7.41 -16.57
N ILE A 94 4.03 -7.44 -16.55
CA ILE A 94 4.81 -8.20 -15.57
C ILE A 94 5.53 -7.22 -14.67
N VAL A 95 5.45 -7.45 -13.37
CA VAL A 95 6.08 -6.62 -12.35
C VAL A 95 7.15 -7.41 -11.62
N THR A 96 8.37 -6.90 -11.65
CA THR A 96 9.53 -7.50 -10.99
C THR A 96 10.03 -6.58 -9.89
N ASP A 97 10.25 -7.14 -8.70
CA ASP A 97 10.87 -6.42 -7.59
C ASP A 97 12.38 -6.41 -7.82
N LEU A 98 12.96 -5.24 -8.06
CA LEU A 98 14.39 -5.12 -8.31
C LEU A 98 15.25 -5.41 -7.08
N GLY A 99 14.68 -5.23 -5.88
CA GLY A 99 15.41 -5.53 -4.65
C GLY A 99 15.64 -7.02 -4.43
N THR A 100 14.67 -7.85 -4.80
CA THR A 100 14.75 -9.30 -4.63
C THR A 100 15.05 -10.04 -5.93
N GLY A 101 14.78 -9.43 -7.06
CA GLY A 101 14.87 -10.06 -8.38
C GLY A 101 13.69 -10.96 -8.73
N PHE A 102 12.71 -11.10 -7.84
CA PHE A 102 11.54 -11.95 -8.08
C PHE A 102 10.44 -11.23 -8.84
N ILE A 103 9.75 -11.97 -9.70
CA ILE A 103 8.50 -11.51 -10.31
C ILE A 103 7.42 -11.55 -9.24
N ILE A 104 6.82 -10.40 -8.94
CA ILE A 104 5.77 -10.30 -7.93
C ILE A 104 4.37 -10.31 -8.53
N ALA A 105 4.24 -10.07 -9.84
CA ALA A 105 2.94 -10.08 -10.49
C ALA A 105 3.08 -10.36 -11.96
N ASP A 106 2.11 -11.10 -12.50
CA ASP A 106 1.96 -11.36 -13.92
C ASP A 106 0.47 -11.17 -14.24
N LEU A 107 0.14 -10.00 -14.76
CA LEU A 107 -1.24 -9.57 -14.95
C LEU A 107 -1.74 -9.96 -16.34
N LYS A 108 -2.02 -11.23 -16.54
CA LYS A 108 -2.45 -11.81 -17.81
C LYS A 108 -3.93 -11.65 -18.09
N GLU A 109 -4.72 -11.69 -17.04
CA GLU A 109 -6.16 -11.77 -17.18
C GLU A 109 -6.80 -10.39 -17.14
N LYS A 110 -7.94 -10.30 -17.81
CA LYS A 110 -8.80 -9.15 -17.73
C LYS A 110 -9.22 -8.86 -16.31
N ASP A 111 -9.17 -7.60 -15.91
CA ASP A 111 -9.53 -7.13 -14.57
C ASP A 111 -8.67 -7.67 -13.42
N ASP A 112 -7.54 -8.31 -13.71
CA ASP A 112 -6.59 -8.69 -12.67
C ASP A 112 -6.09 -7.46 -11.92
N ASP A 113 -5.90 -7.62 -10.63
CA ASP A 113 -5.23 -6.62 -9.81
C ASP A 113 -4.24 -7.27 -8.87
N VAL A 114 -3.30 -6.49 -8.39
CA VAL A 114 -2.29 -6.94 -7.43
C VAL A 114 -1.82 -5.78 -6.57
N VAL A 115 -1.63 -6.04 -5.29
CA VAL A 115 -0.99 -5.07 -4.39
C VAL A 115 0.51 -5.19 -4.59
N VAL A 116 1.13 -4.16 -5.14
CA VAL A 116 2.58 -4.15 -5.39
C VAL A 116 3.36 -3.61 -4.20
N ALA A 117 2.74 -2.81 -3.35
CA ALA A 117 3.32 -2.32 -2.11
C ALA A 117 2.22 -2.16 -1.06
N TYR A 118 2.42 -2.74 0.11
CA TYR A 118 1.45 -2.67 1.19
C TYR A 118 1.69 -1.45 2.06
N GLY A 119 0.62 -0.74 2.38
CA GLY A 119 0.66 0.35 3.35
C GLY A 119 0.97 -0.15 4.75
N GLY A 120 1.49 0.73 5.58
CA GLY A 120 1.78 0.41 6.98
C GLY A 120 0.51 0.30 7.82
N ARG A 121 0.55 -0.58 8.81
CA ARG A 121 -0.54 -0.72 9.77
C ARG A 121 -0.58 0.51 10.68
N GLY A 122 -1.77 0.98 11.03
CA GLY A 122 -1.94 2.03 12.02
C GLY A 122 -1.46 1.58 13.39
N GLY A 123 -0.86 2.50 14.14
CA GLY A 123 -0.46 2.26 15.52
C GLY A 123 -1.67 2.19 16.45
N ARG A 124 -1.59 1.38 17.49
CA ARG A 124 -2.67 1.28 18.45
C ARG A 124 -2.58 2.42 19.47
N GLY A 125 -3.73 3.03 19.78
CA GLY A 125 -3.82 4.01 20.84
C GLY A 125 -3.67 3.38 22.23
N ASN A 126 -3.47 4.22 23.25
CA ASN A 126 -3.21 3.69 24.59
C ASN A 126 -4.37 2.89 25.17
N THR A 127 -5.60 3.11 24.69
CA THR A 127 -6.76 2.32 25.13
C THR A 127 -6.58 0.83 24.83
N ALA A 128 -5.92 0.48 23.72
CA ALA A 128 -5.71 -0.91 23.33
C ALA A 128 -4.78 -1.68 24.29
N PHE A 129 -3.99 -0.97 25.08
CA PHE A 129 -3.03 -1.55 26.00
C PHE A 129 -3.52 -1.61 27.45
N LYS A 130 -4.77 -1.27 27.69
CA LYS A 130 -5.38 -1.32 29.02
C LYS A 130 -5.42 -2.76 29.53
N THR A 131 -4.90 -2.96 30.75
CA THR A 131 -4.92 -4.23 31.44
C THR A 131 -5.30 -4.01 32.90
N GLN A 132 -5.59 -5.09 33.64
CA GLN A 132 -5.85 -4.98 35.08
C GLN A 132 -4.64 -4.44 35.85
N SER A 133 -3.43 -4.82 35.42
CA SER A 133 -2.19 -4.35 36.08
C SER A 133 -1.80 -2.96 35.59
N ASN A 134 -2.28 -2.51 34.44
CA ASN A 134 -2.03 -1.16 33.95
C ASN A 134 -3.32 -0.58 33.35
N PRO A 135 -4.21 -0.04 34.22
CA PRO A 135 -5.51 0.46 33.76
C PRO A 135 -5.44 1.79 33.01
N ALA A 136 -4.32 2.48 33.06
CA ALA A 136 -4.13 3.77 32.37
C ALA A 136 -2.76 3.81 31.69
N PRO A 137 -2.56 3.05 30.59
CA PRO A 137 -1.27 3.01 29.92
C PRO A 137 -0.83 4.39 29.42
N ASN A 138 0.43 4.72 29.61
CA ASN A 138 1.01 6.00 29.19
C ASN A 138 1.83 5.88 27.91
N PHE A 139 1.51 4.90 27.06
CA PHE A 139 2.18 4.70 25.79
C PHE A 139 1.17 4.36 24.70
N ALA A 140 1.55 4.65 23.47
CA ALA A 140 0.82 4.29 22.27
C ALA A 140 1.85 3.89 21.21
N GLU A 141 1.41 3.16 20.19
CA GLU A 141 2.28 2.75 19.09
C GLU A 141 2.31 3.80 17.99
N ASN A 142 3.48 4.00 17.39
CA ASN A 142 3.57 4.70 16.12
C ASN A 142 3.05 3.80 15.00
N GLY A 143 2.57 4.42 13.92
CA GLY A 143 2.21 3.67 12.73
C GLY A 143 3.43 2.98 12.12
N GLU A 144 3.20 1.83 11.49
CA GLU A 144 4.25 1.13 10.77
C GLU A 144 4.54 1.83 9.44
N PRO A 145 5.80 1.81 8.97
CA PRO A 145 6.10 2.36 7.64
C PRO A 145 5.46 1.52 6.55
N GLY A 146 5.05 2.18 5.48
CA GLY A 146 4.63 1.49 4.26
C GLY A 146 5.82 0.89 3.53
N GLU A 147 5.56 -0.10 2.70
CA GLU A 147 6.61 -0.71 1.89
C GLU A 147 7.15 0.25 0.84
N VAL A 148 8.46 0.23 0.63
CA VAL A 148 9.14 0.98 -0.42
C VAL A 148 9.85 -0.02 -1.32
N LYS A 149 9.55 0.04 -2.61
CA LYS A 149 10.13 -0.90 -3.58
C LYS A 149 10.51 -0.19 -4.87
N GLU A 150 11.56 -0.68 -5.52
CA GLU A 150 11.85 -0.35 -6.90
C GLU A 150 11.36 -1.49 -7.77
N LEU A 151 10.54 -1.17 -8.75
CA LEU A 151 9.90 -2.14 -9.61
C LEU A 151 10.30 -1.95 -11.06
N LYS A 152 10.56 -3.06 -11.73
CA LYS A 152 10.66 -3.10 -13.19
C LYS A 152 9.31 -3.57 -13.72
N VAL A 153 8.69 -2.76 -14.55
CA VAL A 153 7.38 -3.04 -15.12
C VAL A 153 7.55 -3.24 -16.62
N ASN A 154 7.23 -4.43 -17.09
CA ASN A 154 7.33 -4.80 -18.50
C ASN A 154 5.95 -5.09 -19.03
N GLU A 155 5.69 -4.62 -20.27
CA GLU A 155 4.55 -5.07 -21.04
C GLU A 155 5.03 -6.02 -22.12
N ILE A 156 4.48 -7.23 -22.13
CA ILE A 156 4.72 -8.17 -23.21
C ILE A 156 3.51 -8.13 -24.12
N PHE A 157 3.69 -7.62 -25.32
CA PHE A 157 2.62 -7.63 -26.31
C PHE A 157 2.30 -9.07 -26.70
N ASP A 158 1.00 -9.36 -26.85
CA ASP A 158 0.54 -10.67 -27.24
C ASP A 158 1.28 -11.14 -28.49
N ILE A 159 1.92 -12.29 -28.34
CA ILE A 159 2.50 -12.98 -29.46
C ILE A 159 1.33 -13.62 -30.19
N THR A 160 1.12 -13.22 -31.45
CA THR A 160 0.07 -13.85 -32.26
C THR A 160 0.35 -15.34 -32.36
N PRO A 161 -0.66 -16.19 -32.56
CA PRO A 161 -0.41 -17.63 -32.75
C PRO A 161 0.64 -17.93 -33.81
N ASN A 162 0.69 -17.12 -34.88
CA ASN A 162 1.69 -17.29 -35.90
C ASN A 162 3.11 -16.99 -35.41
N ASP A 163 3.28 -15.94 -34.64
CA ASP A 163 4.58 -15.60 -34.05
C ASP A 163 5.06 -16.69 -33.10
N LYS A 164 4.14 -17.23 -32.31
CA LYS A 164 4.45 -18.32 -31.39
C LYS A 164 4.88 -19.57 -32.15
N VAL A 165 4.22 -19.90 -33.25
CA VAL A 165 4.58 -21.04 -34.10
C VAL A 165 5.98 -20.84 -34.70
N LEU A 166 6.32 -19.63 -35.10
CA LEU A 166 7.65 -19.32 -35.60
C LEU A 166 8.73 -19.52 -34.53
N TYR A 167 8.48 -19.13 -33.33
CA TYR A 167 9.42 -19.35 -32.22
C TYR A 167 9.58 -20.84 -31.90
N ASP A 168 8.49 -21.57 -31.91
CA ASP A 168 8.50 -23.00 -31.64
C ASP A 168 9.19 -23.79 -32.73
N ALA A 169 9.21 -23.29 -33.99
CA ALA A 169 9.84 -23.90 -35.12
C ALA A 169 11.37 -23.71 -35.17
N ILE A 170 11.89 -22.80 -34.41
CA ILE A 170 13.31 -22.52 -34.29
C ILE A 170 13.91 -23.27 -33.11
#